data_1be0a07c98c001d946510b53047076aa
#
_entry.id   1be0a07c98c001d946510b53047076aa
#
_cell.length_a   1.000
_cell.length_b   1.000
_cell.length_c   1.000
_cell.angle_alpha   90.00
_cell.angle_beta   90.00
_cell.angle_gamma   90.00
#
_symmetry.space_group_name_H-M   'P 1'
#
loop_
_entity.id
_entity.type
_entity.pdbx_description
1 polymer ?
#
loop_
_entity_poly.entity_id
_entity_poly.type
_entity_poly.pdbx_seq_one_letter_code
_entity_poly.pdbx_strand_id
1 'polypeptide(L)'
;GMARKRPSRTGGTVVVLEHRSKILADNPLGDPAQRKLGVWLPHEYDSDSTHGRGRRFPVLYDLVGFTGTGIAHLNWKPFSENVAERAARLVRDQRMGPAIIVFPDCFTSLGGNQYVNSSAIGNYADFLLDEVIPLVDREFRTLASRDHRGCFGKSSGGYGAMIHGMKYAAHWGAIANHSGDACFDFIYRADWPNTLNELGNFRRPPRKAGRYQNRADSVDDGRLAQGLDDGRVRRFLDAMWKKQKLTPGEGHALMNVCMAATYDPDPAAPNGFRLPFHMETGALLPQRWKRWLQHDPVLLVDKYAANLRRLKGIYV
;
A
#
# COMPACT_ATOMS: atom_id res chain seq x y z
N GLY A 1 -15.40 45.32 -2.72
CA GLY A 1 -14.34 44.79 -1.90
C GLY A 1 -13.57 43.77 -2.69
N MET A 2 -12.31 44.04 -3.03
CA MET A 2 -11.42 43.08 -3.68
C MET A 2 -11.15 41.94 -2.70
N ALA A 3 -11.55 40.70 -3.07
CA ALA A 3 -11.18 39.50 -2.33
C ALA A 3 -9.64 39.39 -2.32
N ARG A 4 -9.01 39.52 -1.18
CA ARG A 4 -7.58 39.24 -1.02
C ARG A 4 -7.33 37.80 -1.47
N LYS A 5 -6.59 37.61 -2.58
CA LYS A 5 -6.04 36.30 -2.95
C LYS A 5 -5.28 35.79 -1.73
N ARG A 6 -5.75 34.68 -1.13
CA ARG A 6 -4.95 33.97 -0.13
C ARG A 6 -3.66 33.55 -0.82
N PRO A 7 -2.49 33.80 -0.23
CA PRO A 7 -1.24 33.31 -0.80
C PRO A 7 -1.36 31.79 -0.91
N SER A 8 -0.97 31.23 -2.07
CA SER A 8 -0.84 29.80 -2.26
C SER A 8 0.07 29.27 -1.13
N ARG A 9 -0.44 28.41 -0.27
CA ARG A 9 0.34 27.78 0.81
C ARG A 9 1.40 26.83 0.26
N THR A 10 1.20 26.33 -0.95
CA THR A 10 2.15 25.46 -1.64
C THR A 10 3.08 26.32 -2.47
N GLY A 11 4.31 26.54 -1.98
CA GLY A 11 5.39 27.14 -2.78
C GLY A 11 5.84 26.19 -3.90
N GLY A 12 4.94 25.86 -4.84
CA GLY A 12 5.15 24.93 -5.94
C GLY A 12 3.82 24.56 -6.59
N THR A 13 3.85 23.71 -7.60
CA THR A 13 2.70 23.32 -8.43
C THR A 13 2.35 21.85 -8.23
N VAL A 14 1.08 21.54 -8.08
CA VAL A 14 0.58 20.14 -8.09
C VAL A 14 -0.02 19.85 -9.46
N VAL A 15 0.47 18.79 -10.09
CA VAL A 15 -0.05 18.24 -11.35
C VAL A 15 -0.68 16.88 -11.04
N VAL A 16 -1.82 16.58 -11.63
CA VAL A 16 -2.43 15.25 -11.56
C VAL A 16 -2.37 14.63 -12.94
N LEU A 17 -1.67 13.50 -13.02
CA LEU A 17 -1.61 12.68 -14.23
C LEU A 17 -2.65 11.56 -14.13
N GLU A 18 -3.26 11.23 -15.25
CA GLU A 18 -4.05 10.03 -15.41
C GLU A 18 -3.25 9.00 -16.22
N HIS A 19 -3.12 7.81 -15.66
CA HIS A 19 -2.40 6.70 -16.29
C HIS A 19 -3.27 5.45 -16.33
N ARG A 20 -3.38 4.85 -17.51
CA ARG A 20 -4.00 3.54 -17.66
C ARG A 20 -2.92 2.47 -17.60
N SER A 21 -2.87 1.77 -16.48
CA SER A 21 -1.91 0.70 -16.26
C SER A 21 -2.23 -0.51 -17.13
N LYS A 22 -1.21 -1.05 -17.77
CA LYS A 22 -1.25 -2.34 -18.46
C LYS A 22 -1.02 -3.50 -17.48
N ILE A 23 -0.14 -3.27 -16.50
CA ILE A 23 0.22 -4.26 -15.47
C ILE A 23 -0.98 -4.57 -14.57
N LEU A 24 -1.82 -3.57 -14.28
CA LEU A 24 -3.01 -3.74 -13.43
C LEU A 24 -4.29 -4.00 -14.22
N ALA A 25 -4.24 -4.15 -15.56
CA ALA A 25 -5.44 -4.29 -16.40
C ALA A 25 -6.32 -5.49 -16.01
N ASP A 26 -5.69 -6.61 -15.69
CA ASP A 26 -6.37 -7.87 -15.35
C ASP A 26 -6.12 -8.26 -13.88
N ASN A 27 -6.09 -7.29 -12.97
CA ASN A 27 -5.87 -7.59 -11.56
C ASN A 27 -7.03 -8.43 -10.98
N PRO A 28 -6.72 -9.38 -10.06
CA PRO A 28 -7.72 -10.34 -9.56
C PRO A 28 -8.88 -9.72 -8.78
N LEU A 29 -8.71 -8.51 -8.25
CA LEU A 29 -9.74 -7.80 -7.50
C LEU A 29 -10.75 -7.08 -8.40
N GLY A 30 -10.43 -6.91 -9.70
CA GLY A 30 -11.23 -6.10 -10.61
C GLY A 30 -11.15 -4.60 -10.31
N ASP A 31 -10.13 -4.16 -9.60
CA ASP A 31 -9.89 -2.75 -9.31
C ASP A 31 -9.55 -1.98 -10.58
N PRO A 32 -9.92 -0.68 -10.68
CA PRO A 32 -9.66 0.12 -11.88
C PRO A 32 -8.19 0.12 -12.28
N ALA A 33 -7.89 -0.14 -13.56
CA ALA A 33 -6.55 0.04 -14.11
C ALA A 33 -6.22 1.52 -14.39
N GLN A 34 -7.24 2.38 -14.47
CA GLN A 34 -7.06 3.82 -14.55
C GLN A 34 -6.66 4.39 -13.19
N ARG A 35 -5.47 4.97 -13.12
CA ARG A 35 -4.88 5.48 -11.88
C ARG A 35 -4.58 6.97 -11.99
N LYS A 36 -4.74 7.69 -10.87
CA LYS A 36 -4.39 9.11 -10.76
C LYS A 36 -3.12 9.26 -9.93
N LEU A 37 -2.14 9.93 -10.51
CA LEU A 37 -0.85 10.20 -9.87
C LEU A 37 -0.77 11.68 -9.55
N GLY A 38 -0.68 12.03 -8.28
CA GLY A 38 -0.32 13.38 -7.87
C GLY A 38 1.19 13.59 -8.03
N VAL A 39 1.59 14.75 -8.55
CA VAL A 39 3.00 15.12 -8.65
C VAL A 39 3.14 16.56 -8.15
N TRP A 40 3.91 16.76 -7.10
CA TRP A 40 4.28 18.08 -6.64
C TRP A 40 5.61 18.49 -7.24
N LEU A 41 5.63 19.65 -7.87
CA LEU A 41 6.81 20.29 -8.46
C LEU A 41 7.23 21.45 -7.56
N PRO A 42 8.51 21.53 -7.14
CA PRO A 42 8.99 22.64 -6.32
C PRO A 42 8.93 23.97 -7.09
N HIS A 43 8.92 25.10 -6.38
CA HIS A 43 8.86 26.42 -6.99
C HIS A 43 9.97 26.65 -8.03
N GLU A 44 11.15 26.11 -7.79
CA GLU A 44 12.33 26.16 -8.66
C GLU A 44 12.11 25.46 -10.00
N TYR A 45 11.14 24.54 -10.07
CA TYR A 45 10.79 23.86 -11.32
C TYR A 45 10.29 24.84 -12.38
N ASP A 46 9.42 25.79 -12.02
CA ASP A 46 8.86 26.77 -12.95
C ASP A 46 9.82 27.96 -13.18
N SER A 47 10.52 28.41 -12.15
CA SER A 47 11.44 29.56 -12.23
C SER A 47 12.65 29.32 -13.14
N ASP A 48 13.11 28.06 -13.25
CA ASP A 48 14.23 27.69 -14.11
C ASP A 48 13.86 27.50 -15.60
N SER A 49 12.56 27.53 -15.94
CA SER A 49 12.10 27.33 -17.32
C SER A 49 12.47 28.48 -18.26
N THR A 50 12.77 29.67 -17.74
CA THR A 50 13.09 30.89 -18.50
C THR A 50 14.47 30.85 -19.19
N HIS A 51 15.34 29.90 -18.85
CA HIS A 51 16.70 29.80 -19.38
C HIS A 51 16.92 28.62 -20.36
N GLY A 52 15.89 28.08 -20.94
CA GLY A 52 15.90 27.18 -22.13
C GLY A 52 16.44 25.75 -21.94
N ARG A 53 17.09 25.45 -20.83
CA ARG A 53 17.53 24.09 -20.44
C ARG A 53 17.24 23.91 -18.96
N GLY A 54 15.97 23.72 -18.61
CA GLY A 54 15.54 23.64 -17.23
C GLY A 54 16.32 22.62 -16.39
N ARG A 55 16.67 23.01 -15.18
CA ARG A 55 17.28 22.16 -14.15
C ARG A 55 16.49 20.85 -14.00
N ARG A 56 17.17 19.73 -13.80
CA ARG A 56 16.60 18.45 -13.44
C ARG A 56 16.64 18.23 -11.94
N PHE A 57 15.67 17.48 -11.41
CA PHE A 57 15.44 17.34 -9.99
C PHE A 57 15.49 15.87 -9.56
N PRO A 58 15.95 15.58 -8.34
CA PRO A 58 15.72 14.28 -7.73
C PRO A 58 14.23 14.05 -7.49
N VAL A 59 13.83 12.78 -7.37
CA VAL A 59 12.43 12.39 -7.23
C VAL A 59 12.23 11.56 -5.98
N LEU A 60 11.20 11.90 -5.21
CA LEU A 60 10.76 11.16 -4.03
C LEU A 60 9.36 10.59 -4.27
N TYR A 61 9.17 9.32 -3.95
CA TYR A 61 7.88 8.62 -4.07
C TYR A 61 7.29 8.44 -2.68
N ASP A 62 6.11 9.04 -2.44
CA ASP A 62 5.37 8.95 -1.18
C ASP A 62 4.46 7.72 -1.21
N LEU A 63 4.82 6.71 -0.44
CA LEU A 63 4.08 5.47 -0.28
C LEU A 63 3.14 5.59 0.93
N VAL A 64 1.83 5.63 0.66
CA VAL A 64 0.83 5.83 1.70
C VAL A 64 0.60 4.57 2.53
N GLY A 65 0.06 4.75 3.74
CA GLY A 65 -0.32 3.67 4.64
C GLY A 65 -1.60 2.96 4.21
N PHE A 66 -1.98 1.91 4.96
CA PHE A 66 -3.20 1.15 4.73
C PHE A 66 -4.43 2.05 4.66
N THR A 67 -5.34 1.79 3.72
CA THR A 67 -6.51 2.60 3.33
C THR A 67 -6.20 3.99 2.79
N GLY A 68 -4.94 4.37 2.64
CA GLY A 68 -4.53 5.64 2.05
C GLY A 68 -4.54 5.64 0.53
N THR A 69 -4.69 6.83 -0.05
CA THR A 69 -4.45 7.08 -1.48
C THR A 69 -3.40 8.19 -1.61
N GLY A 70 -2.59 8.16 -2.66
CA GLY A 70 -1.52 9.14 -2.85
C GLY A 70 -2.03 10.58 -2.80
N ILE A 71 -3.14 10.87 -3.49
CA ILE A 71 -3.76 12.20 -3.51
C ILE A 71 -4.24 12.67 -2.13
N ALA A 72 -4.58 11.76 -1.22
CA ALA A 72 -4.99 12.14 0.14
C ALA A 72 -3.89 12.87 0.92
N HIS A 73 -2.61 12.62 0.61
CA HIS A 73 -1.48 13.35 1.19
C HIS A 73 -1.31 14.79 0.66
N LEU A 74 -2.07 15.16 -0.38
CA LEU A 74 -2.16 16.52 -0.92
C LEU A 74 -3.38 17.27 -0.40
N ASN A 75 -4.28 16.62 0.34
CA ASN A 75 -5.50 17.25 0.84
C ASN A 75 -5.17 18.38 1.81
N TRP A 76 -5.83 19.53 1.58
CA TRP A 76 -5.76 20.65 2.51
C TRP A 76 -6.49 20.32 3.82
N LYS A 77 -5.86 20.70 4.93
CA LYS A 77 -6.46 20.63 6.27
C LYS A 77 -6.22 21.96 7.00
N PRO A 78 -7.21 22.46 7.73
CA PRO A 78 -7.00 23.65 8.57
C PRO A 78 -5.99 23.33 9.67
N PHE A 79 -5.12 24.28 9.98
CA PHE A 79 -4.10 24.20 11.05
C PHE A 79 -3.11 23.03 10.91
N SER A 80 -2.93 22.50 9.71
CA SER A 80 -2.02 21.39 9.41
C SER A 80 -1.39 21.59 8.03
N GLU A 81 -0.18 21.08 7.85
CA GLU A 81 0.49 21.03 6.56
C GLU A 81 0.26 19.65 5.93
N ASN A 82 -0.08 19.62 4.64
CA ASN A 82 0.04 18.43 3.84
C ASN A 82 1.51 18.18 3.43
N VAL A 83 1.78 17.06 2.74
CA VAL A 83 3.17 16.71 2.37
C VAL A 83 3.80 17.74 1.44
N ALA A 84 3.06 18.24 0.46
CA ALA A 84 3.54 19.26 -0.47
C ALA A 84 3.84 20.61 0.23
N GLU A 85 2.95 21.06 1.13
CA GLU A 85 3.15 22.28 1.93
C GLU A 85 4.37 22.16 2.85
N ARG A 86 4.58 20.99 3.46
CA ARG A 86 5.73 20.71 4.30
C ARG A 86 7.03 20.70 3.49
N ALA A 87 7.04 20.05 2.33
CA ALA A 87 8.20 20.05 1.44
C ALA A 87 8.55 21.46 0.97
N ALA A 88 7.55 22.25 0.54
CA ALA A 88 7.74 23.64 0.15
C ALA A 88 8.36 24.49 1.28
N ARG A 89 7.90 24.31 2.51
CA ARG A 89 8.48 25.00 3.68
C ARG A 89 9.92 24.56 3.92
N LEU A 90 10.21 23.25 3.88
CA LEU A 90 11.57 22.74 4.11
C LEU A 90 12.56 23.22 3.04
N VAL A 91 12.12 23.32 1.78
CA VAL A 91 12.95 23.87 0.69
C VAL A 91 13.21 25.36 0.91
N ARG A 92 12.18 26.14 1.20
CA ARG A 92 12.29 27.58 1.49
C ARG A 92 13.24 27.85 2.69
N ASP A 93 13.11 27.04 3.75
CA ASP A 93 13.91 27.15 4.97
C ASP A 93 15.32 26.52 4.81
N GLN A 94 15.72 26.12 3.60
CA GLN A 94 17.00 25.49 3.25
C GLN A 94 17.33 24.22 4.05
N ARG A 95 16.30 23.51 4.54
CA ARG A 95 16.42 22.24 5.26
C ARG A 95 16.27 21.03 4.35
N MET A 96 15.85 21.24 3.13
CA MET A 96 15.70 20.24 2.09
C MET A 96 16.08 20.87 0.74
N GLY A 97 16.79 20.13 -0.11
CA GLY A 97 16.97 20.51 -1.50
C GLY A 97 15.68 20.38 -2.29
N PRO A 98 15.48 21.18 -3.36
CA PRO A 98 14.29 21.05 -4.20
C PRO A 98 14.26 19.67 -4.88
N ALA A 99 13.11 18.99 -4.78
CA ALA A 99 12.85 17.67 -5.33
C ALA A 99 11.42 17.59 -5.87
N ILE A 100 11.17 16.75 -6.85
CA ILE A 100 9.83 16.37 -7.28
C ILE A 100 9.30 15.32 -6.29
N ILE A 101 8.03 15.42 -5.87
CA ILE A 101 7.39 14.40 -5.03
C ILE A 101 6.22 13.81 -5.80
N VAL A 102 6.22 12.48 -5.92
CA VAL A 102 5.20 11.69 -6.61
C VAL A 102 4.33 10.98 -5.58
N PHE A 103 3.03 11.03 -5.79
CA PHE A 103 2.00 10.42 -4.95
C PHE A 103 1.26 9.37 -5.78
N PRO A 104 1.78 8.14 -5.89
CA PRO A 104 1.17 7.09 -6.70
C PRO A 104 -0.14 6.60 -6.07
N ASP A 105 -1.13 6.33 -6.91
CA ASP A 105 -2.35 5.66 -6.49
C ASP A 105 -2.17 4.14 -6.56
N CYS A 106 -1.92 3.55 -5.40
CA CYS A 106 -1.84 2.10 -5.20
C CYS A 106 -2.99 1.57 -4.31
N PHE A 107 -4.12 2.29 -4.23
CA PHE A 107 -5.28 1.82 -3.47
C PHE A 107 -5.90 0.58 -4.11
N THR A 108 -6.40 -0.35 -3.28
CA THR A 108 -7.11 -1.55 -3.72
C THR A 108 -8.42 -1.71 -2.97
N SER A 109 -9.31 -2.53 -3.51
CA SER A 109 -10.56 -2.90 -2.81
C SER A 109 -10.34 -3.71 -1.53
N LEU A 110 -9.12 -4.15 -1.23
CA LEU A 110 -8.74 -4.69 0.08
C LEU A 110 -8.09 -3.64 1.00
N GLY A 111 -7.98 -2.38 0.59
CA GLY A 111 -7.43 -1.29 1.38
C GLY A 111 -5.93 -1.03 1.19
N GLY A 112 -5.20 -1.90 0.51
CA GLY A 112 -3.76 -1.75 0.24
C GLY A 112 -3.18 -2.95 -0.50
N ASN A 113 -1.85 -3.01 -0.61
CA ASN A 113 -1.12 -4.08 -1.30
C ASN A 113 0.33 -4.23 -0.84
N GLN A 114 0.74 -3.48 0.17
CA GLN A 114 2.11 -3.47 0.72
C GLN A 114 3.21 -3.16 -0.32
N TYR A 115 2.85 -2.62 -1.49
CA TYR A 115 3.77 -2.28 -2.59
C TYR A 115 4.57 -3.47 -3.12
N VAL A 116 3.99 -4.67 -3.05
CA VAL A 116 4.56 -5.91 -3.57
C VAL A 116 3.64 -6.54 -4.61
N ASN A 117 4.16 -7.51 -5.37
CA ASN A 117 3.37 -8.30 -6.29
C ASN A 117 2.63 -9.42 -5.55
N SER A 118 1.36 -9.62 -5.88
CA SER A 118 0.56 -10.73 -5.37
C SER A 118 -0.43 -11.22 -6.42
N SER A 119 -0.51 -12.53 -6.62
CA SER A 119 -1.49 -13.15 -7.51
C SER A 119 -2.93 -13.05 -7.00
N ALA A 120 -3.16 -12.57 -5.78
CA ALA A 120 -4.50 -12.33 -5.24
C ALA A 120 -4.92 -10.85 -5.32
N ILE A 121 -3.97 -9.92 -5.56
CA ILE A 121 -4.23 -8.48 -5.55
C ILE A 121 -3.86 -7.83 -6.89
N GLY A 122 -2.65 -8.13 -7.39
CA GLY A 122 -2.06 -7.52 -8.57
C GLY A 122 -0.56 -7.22 -8.37
N ASN A 123 0.11 -6.84 -9.44
CA ASN A 123 1.56 -6.65 -9.47
C ASN A 123 1.93 -5.19 -9.19
N TYR A 124 1.73 -4.75 -7.94
CA TYR A 124 1.93 -3.34 -7.56
C TYR A 124 3.39 -2.91 -7.43
N ALA A 125 4.33 -3.85 -7.18
CA ALA A 125 5.75 -3.52 -7.29
C ALA A 125 6.13 -3.21 -8.75
N ASP A 126 5.73 -4.05 -9.69
CA ASP A 126 5.99 -3.85 -11.12
C ASP A 126 5.28 -2.59 -11.64
N PHE A 127 4.03 -2.34 -11.22
CA PHE A 127 3.32 -1.10 -11.53
C PHE A 127 4.13 0.14 -11.12
N LEU A 128 4.67 0.16 -9.91
CA LEU A 128 5.47 1.28 -9.43
C LEU A 128 6.80 1.40 -10.18
N LEU A 129 7.49 0.28 -10.41
CA LEU A 129 8.85 0.27 -10.98
C LEU A 129 8.85 0.42 -12.50
N ASP A 130 7.93 -0.27 -13.20
CA ASP A 130 7.99 -0.42 -14.65
C ASP A 130 6.99 0.49 -15.38
N GLU A 131 6.01 1.07 -14.68
CA GLU A 131 5.08 2.04 -15.28
C GLU A 131 5.19 3.43 -14.65
N VAL A 132 5.07 3.56 -13.31
CA VAL A 132 5.02 4.88 -12.66
C VAL A 132 6.36 5.60 -12.76
N ILE A 133 7.48 4.95 -12.46
CA ILE A 133 8.81 5.55 -12.56
C ILE A 133 9.11 6.02 -13.99
N PRO A 134 8.99 5.18 -15.05
CA PRO A 134 9.23 5.62 -16.41
C PRO A 134 8.28 6.73 -16.88
N LEU A 135 7.01 6.69 -16.46
CA LEU A 135 6.06 7.76 -16.75
C LEU A 135 6.53 9.10 -16.20
N VAL A 136 6.91 9.14 -14.93
CA VAL A 136 7.37 10.36 -14.26
C VAL A 136 8.67 10.87 -14.89
N ASP A 137 9.62 9.99 -15.21
CA ASP A 137 10.89 10.35 -15.84
C ASP A 137 10.69 10.91 -17.26
N ARG A 138 9.64 10.48 -17.98
CA ARG A 138 9.28 10.99 -19.29
C ARG A 138 8.56 12.33 -19.24
N GLU A 139 7.64 12.50 -18.30
CA GLU A 139 6.76 13.68 -18.24
C GLU A 139 7.42 14.88 -17.55
N PHE A 140 8.41 14.64 -16.69
CA PHE A 140 9.02 15.68 -15.86
C PHE A 140 10.55 15.73 -16.00
N ARG A 141 11.12 16.87 -15.62
CA ARG A 141 12.58 17.08 -15.62
C ARG A 141 13.23 16.41 -14.41
N THR A 142 13.27 15.10 -14.42
CA THR A 142 13.89 14.28 -13.38
C THR A 142 15.37 14.05 -13.65
N LEU A 143 16.15 13.82 -12.59
CA LEU A 143 17.44 13.16 -12.67
C LEU A 143 17.19 11.65 -12.73
N ALA A 144 16.90 11.14 -13.94
CA ALA A 144 16.39 9.80 -14.22
C ALA A 144 17.40 8.68 -13.90
N SER A 145 17.87 8.61 -12.64
CA SER A 145 18.76 7.55 -12.16
C SER A 145 18.39 7.12 -10.75
N ARG A 146 18.76 5.89 -10.38
CA ARG A 146 18.53 5.39 -9.03
C ARG A 146 19.14 6.29 -7.94
N ASP A 147 20.27 6.88 -8.23
CA ASP A 147 21.04 7.70 -7.29
C ASP A 147 20.36 9.01 -6.89
N HIS A 148 19.35 9.41 -7.64
CA HIS A 148 18.54 10.60 -7.42
C HIS A 148 17.06 10.27 -7.20
N ARG A 149 16.77 9.02 -6.86
CA ARG A 149 15.40 8.54 -6.62
C ARG A 149 15.31 7.92 -5.24
N GLY A 150 14.30 8.33 -4.47
CA GLY A 150 14.01 7.77 -3.16
C GLY A 150 12.55 7.42 -3.01
N CYS A 151 12.23 6.50 -2.11
CA CYS A 151 10.86 6.28 -1.65
C CYS A 151 10.78 6.36 -0.14
N PHE A 152 9.65 6.83 0.34
CA PHE A 152 9.40 6.98 1.76
C PHE A 152 7.92 6.72 2.06
N GLY A 153 7.63 6.38 3.30
CA GLY A 153 6.25 6.19 3.71
C GLY A 153 6.10 5.83 5.17
N LYS A 154 4.85 5.77 5.62
CA LYS A 154 4.47 5.42 6.99
C LYS A 154 3.62 4.16 6.99
N SER A 155 3.73 3.31 8.06
CA SER A 155 2.94 2.07 8.21
C SER A 155 3.15 1.15 6.99
N SER A 156 2.11 0.73 6.28
CA SER A 156 2.25 -0.04 5.03
C SER A 156 3.16 0.63 4.00
N GLY A 157 3.17 1.96 3.92
CA GLY A 157 4.10 2.71 3.06
C GLY A 157 5.56 2.65 3.55
N GLY A 158 5.77 2.64 4.87
CA GLY A 158 7.08 2.42 5.48
C GLY A 158 7.61 1.01 5.19
N TYR A 159 6.75 0.01 5.33
CA TYR A 159 7.03 -1.36 4.91
C TYR A 159 7.41 -1.42 3.42
N GLY A 160 6.60 -0.79 2.56
CA GLY A 160 6.87 -0.72 1.13
C GLY A 160 8.25 -0.12 0.84
N ALA A 161 8.60 1.02 1.47
CA ALA A 161 9.91 1.64 1.31
C ALA A 161 11.05 0.69 1.72
N MET A 162 10.92 0.00 2.85
CA MET A 162 11.91 -0.97 3.31
C MET A 162 12.07 -2.14 2.35
N ILE A 163 10.97 -2.77 1.94
CA ILE A 163 10.99 -3.89 1.00
C ILE A 163 11.53 -3.48 -0.37
N HIS A 164 11.21 -2.27 -0.84
CA HIS A 164 11.78 -1.74 -2.08
C HIS A 164 13.29 -1.53 -1.97
N GLY A 165 13.79 -1.02 -0.85
CA GLY A 165 15.23 -0.93 -0.59
C GLY A 165 15.92 -2.30 -0.55
N MET A 166 15.25 -3.31 0.01
CA MET A 166 15.76 -4.67 0.08
C MET A 166 15.75 -5.37 -1.28
N LYS A 167 14.59 -5.41 -1.94
CA LYS A 167 14.40 -6.26 -3.14
C LYS A 167 14.72 -5.56 -4.44
N TYR A 168 14.56 -4.24 -4.50
CA TYR A 168 14.61 -3.44 -5.73
C TYR A 168 15.64 -2.30 -5.66
N ALA A 169 16.74 -2.49 -4.95
CA ALA A 169 17.82 -1.49 -4.78
C ALA A 169 18.42 -0.99 -6.11
N ALA A 170 18.17 -1.65 -7.23
CA ALA A 170 18.55 -1.17 -8.56
C ALA A 170 17.77 0.07 -9.00
N HIS A 171 16.60 0.33 -8.41
CA HIS A 171 15.71 1.45 -8.74
C HIS A 171 15.84 2.62 -7.75
N TRP A 172 16.35 2.39 -6.53
CA TRP A 172 16.33 3.33 -5.42
C TRP A 172 17.74 3.68 -4.93
N GLY A 173 17.99 4.97 -4.72
CA GLY A 173 19.19 5.48 -4.06
C GLY A 173 19.00 5.68 -2.56
N ALA A 174 17.78 5.96 -2.12
CA ALA A 174 17.47 6.15 -0.71
C ALA A 174 16.07 5.65 -0.36
N ILE A 175 15.89 5.25 0.90
CA ILE A 175 14.59 4.88 1.46
C ILE A 175 14.39 5.54 2.83
N ALA A 176 13.12 5.83 3.16
CA ALA A 176 12.75 6.20 4.52
C ALA A 176 11.52 5.38 4.97
N ASN A 177 11.76 4.52 5.94
CA ASN A 177 10.74 3.72 6.59
C ASN A 177 10.30 4.42 7.88
N HIS A 178 9.08 4.95 7.89
CA HIS A 178 8.50 5.55 9.08
C HIS A 178 7.49 4.58 9.70
N SER A 179 7.88 3.91 10.78
CA SER A 179 7.01 2.97 11.51
C SER A 179 6.35 1.93 10.57
N GLY A 180 7.12 1.35 9.66
CA GLY A 180 6.65 0.32 8.74
C GLY A 180 6.46 -1.02 9.43
N ASP A 181 5.58 -1.82 8.87
CA ASP A 181 5.24 -3.13 9.41
C ASP A 181 6.48 -4.03 9.46
N ALA A 182 6.83 -4.50 10.65
CA ALA A 182 8.00 -5.36 10.89
C ALA A 182 7.77 -6.21 12.15
N CYS A 183 8.47 -7.33 12.27
CA CYS A 183 8.29 -8.29 13.35
C CYS A 183 6.84 -8.81 13.41
N PHE A 184 6.46 -9.58 12.39
CA PHE A 184 5.07 -9.98 12.13
C PHE A 184 4.42 -10.76 13.28
N ASP A 185 5.20 -11.42 14.12
CA ASP A 185 4.70 -12.08 15.33
C ASP A 185 4.07 -11.08 16.31
N PHE A 186 4.55 -9.84 16.37
CA PHE A 186 4.00 -8.82 17.24
C PHE A 186 2.93 -7.98 16.56
N ILE A 187 3.15 -7.57 15.30
CA ILE A 187 2.26 -6.58 14.68
C ILE A 187 0.96 -7.19 14.16
N TYR A 188 0.98 -8.42 13.60
CA TYR A 188 -0.22 -9.01 13.01
C TYR A 188 -0.92 -10.02 13.91
N ARG A 189 -0.19 -10.85 14.65
CA ARG A 189 -0.80 -11.89 15.49
C ARG A 189 -1.63 -11.30 16.63
N ALA A 190 -1.25 -10.15 17.16
CA ALA A 190 -2.01 -9.48 18.21
C ALA A 190 -3.45 -9.14 17.79
N ASP A 191 -3.68 -8.92 16.50
CA ASP A 191 -5.00 -8.56 15.95
C ASP A 191 -5.85 -9.78 15.53
N TRP A 192 -5.34 -11.01 15.57
CA TRP A 192 -6.10 -12.18 15.15
C TRP A 192 -7.35 -12.46 15.96
N PRO A 193 -7.36 -12.32 17.30
CA PRO A 193 -8.59 -12.50 18.08
C PRO A 193 -9.68 -11.52 17.64
N ASN A 194 -9.34 -10.25 17.42
CA ASN A 194 -10.28 -9.27 16.90
C ASN A 194 -10.74 -9.64 15.49
N THR A 195 -9.84 -10.02 14.60
CA THR A 195 -10.17 -10.45 13.22
C THR A 195 -11.14 -11.62 13.21
N LEU A 196 -10.93 -12.62 14.08
CA LEU A 196 -11.84 -13.75 14.22
C LEU A 196 -13.22 -13.33 14.71
N ASN A 197 -13.29 -12.43 15.69
CA ASN A 197 -14.56 -11.92 16.21
C ASN A 197 -15.33 -11.18 15.12
N GLU A 198 -14.67 -10.28 14.38
CA GLU A 198 -15.28 -9.54 13.27
C GLU A 198 -15.76 -10.47 12.15
N LEU A 199 -14.94 -11.43 11.73
CA LEU A 199 -15.33 -12.44 10.74
C LEU A 199 -16.43 -13.37 11.26
N GLY A 200 -16.46 -13.63 12.58
CA GLY A 200 -17.47 -14.43 13.25
C GLY A 200 -18.89 -13.88 13.07
N ASN A 201 -19.03 -12.55 13.01
CA ASN A 201 -20.32 -11.87 12.75
C ASN A 201 -20.90 -12.22 11.37
N PHE A 202 -20.10 -12.73 10.46
CA PHE A 202 -20.47 -13.11 9.10
C PHE A 202 -20.59 -14.64 8.91
N ARG A 203 -20.55 -15.43 10.00
CA ARG A 203 -20.77 -16.85 9.97
C ARG A 203 -22.23 -17.13 9.55
N ARG A 204 -22.44 -18.14 8.73
CA ARG A 204 -23.80 -18.63 8.46
C ARG A 204 -24.34 -19.33 9.72
N PRO A 205 -25.56 -19.03 10.17
CA PRO A 205 -26.16 -19.80 11.26
C PRO A 205 -26.25 -21.27 10.84
N PRO A 206 -26.02 -22.22 11.79
CA PRO A 206 -26.21 -23.65 11.51
C PRO A 206 -27.65 -23.84 11.04
N ARG A 207 -27.82 -24.45 9.89
CA ARG A 207 -29.16 -24.81 9.40
C ARG A 207 -29.76 -25.82 10.35
N LYS A 208 -31.02 -25.58 10.77
CA LYS A 208 -31.79 -26.61 11.46
C LYS A 208 -31.83 -27.85 10.58
N ALA A 209 -31.46 -29.01 11.12
CA ALA A 209 -31.42 -30.27 10.42
C ALA A 209 -32.77 -30.53 9.73
N GLY A 210 -32.81 -30.29 8.43
CA GLY A 210 -33.94 -30.57 7.55
C GLY A 210 -33.61 -31.76 6.68
N ARG A 211 -34.66 -32.48 6.23
CA ARG A 211 -34.52 -33.75 5.49
C ARG A 211 -33.80 -33.72 4.16
N TYR A 212 -33.23 -32.55 3.71
CA TYR A 212 -32.46 -32.42 2.50
C TYR A 212 -31.23 -31.53 2.81
N GLN A 213 -30.05 -32.14 3.04
CA GLN A 213 -28.78 -31.45 3.00
C GLN A 213 -28.37 -31.21 1.54
N ASN A 214 -28.28 -29.97 1.14
CA ASN A 214 -27.70 -29.62 -0.14
C ASN A 214 -26.17 -29.86 -0.08
N ARG A 215 -25.61 -30.41 -1.17
CA ARG A 215 -24.16 -30.70 -1.31
C ARG A 215 -23.26 -29.49 -0.98
N ALA A 216 -23.74 -28.25 -1.21
CA ALA A 216 -23.04 -27.02 -0.86
C ALA A 216 -22.88 -26.83 0.66
N ASP A 217 -23.90 -27.22 1.46
CA ASP A 217 -23.86 -27.03 2.92
C ASP A 217 -22.85 -27.99 3.58
N SER A 218 -22.75 -29.22 3.06
CA SER A 218 -21.77 -30.20 3.54
C SER A 218 -20.33 -29.83 3.21
N VAL A 219 -20.09 -29.08 2.13
CA VAL A 219 -18.76 -28.57 1.76
C VAL A 219 -18.36 -27.44 2.70
N ASP A 220 -19.28 -26.55 3.06
CA ASP A 220 -19.00 -25.44 3.99
C ASP A 220 -18.67 -25.96 5.40
N ASP A 221 -19.42 -26.94 5.90
CA ASP A 221 -19.15 -27.58 7.21
C ASP A 221 -17.84 -28.36 7.22
N GLY A 222 -17.50 -29.05 6.14
CA GLY A 222 -16.22 -29.72 5.98
C GLY A 222 -15.03 -28.76 5.94
N ARG A 223 -15.20 -27.59 5.35
CA ARG A 223 -14.18 -26.53 5.32
C ARG A 223 -13.90 -25.98 6.71
N LEU A 224 -14.94 -25.69 7.48
CA LEU A 224 -14.81 -25.23 8.86
C LEU A 224 -14.09 -26.24 9.75
N ALA A 225 -14.43 -27.53 9.63
CA ALA A 225 -13.75 -28.60 10.36
C ALA A 225 -12.24 -28.66 10.04
N GLN A 226 -11.84 -28.22 8.82
CA GLN A 226 -10.44 -28.12 8.40
C GLN A 226 -9.85 -26.73 8.71
N GLY A 227 -10.57 -25.84 9.39
CA GLY A 227 -10.12 -24.48 9.69
C GLY A 227 -10.10 -23.52 8.51
N LEU A 228 -10.75 -23.87 7.41
CA LEU A 228 -10.81 -23.07 6.19
C LEU A 228 -11.98 -22.07 6.22
N ASP A 229 -11.92 -21.07 5.33
CA ASP A 229 -13.00 -20.10 5.16
C ASP A 229 -14.28 -20.74 4.60
N ASP A 230 -15.40 -20.53 5.29
CA ASP A 230 -16.76 -20.95 4.92
C ASP A 230 -17.49 -19.92 4.03
N GLY A 231 -16.76 -18.98 3.46
CA GLY A 231 -17.28 -17.84 2.71
C GLY A 231 -17.58 -16.61 3.57
N ARG A 232 -17.27 -16.64 4.89
CA ARG A 232 -17.47 -15.46 5.77
C ARG A 232 -16.56 -14.29 5.41
N VAL A 233 -15.36 -14.55 4.91
CA VAL A 233 -14.44 -13.50 4.43
C VAL A 233 -15.08 -12.70 3.30
N ARG A 234 -15.69 -13.36 2.33
CA ARG A 234 -16.38 -12.67 1.23
C ARG A 234 -17.57 -11.85 1.74
N ARG A 235 -18.38 -12.41 2.63
CA ARG A 235 -19.52 -11.70 3.23
C ARG A 235 -19.07 -10.49 4.05
N PHE A 236 -17.97 -10.60 4.77
CA PHE A 236 -17.35 -9.50 5.48
C PHE A 236 -16.92 -8.41 4.51
N LEU A 237 -16.16 -8.73 3.47
CA LEU A 237 -15.70 -7.75 2.47
C LEU A 237 -16.87 -7.03 1.80
N ASP A 238 -17.91 -7.77 1.37
CA ASP A 238 -19.10 -7.19 0.75
C ASP A 238 -19.85 -6.23 1.68
N ALA A 239 -19.81 -6.49 2.99
CA ALA A 239 -20.40 -5.61 3.99
C ALA A 239 -19.57 -4.36 4.27
N MET A 240 -18.24 -4.49 4.33
CA MET A 240 -17.33 -3.36 4.59
C MET A 240 -17.45 -2.29 3.50
N TRP A 241 -17.56 -2.69 2.23
CA TRP A 241 -17.71 -1.76 1.10
C TRP A 241 -19.06 -1.01 1.06
N LYS A 242 -20.03 -1.42 1.83
CA LYS A 242 -21.32 -0.71 1.97
C LYS A 242 -21.31 0.32 3.08
N LYS A 243 -20.25 0.35 3.91
CA LYS A 243 -20.16 1.27 5.05
C LYS A 243 -19.53 2.59 4.66
N GLN A 244 -20.02 3.68 5.24
CA GLN A 244 -19.40 5.00 5.13
C GLN A 244 -18.20 5.16 6.05
N LYS A 245 -18.14 4.39 7.15
CA LYS A 245 -17.06 4.41 8.13
C LYS A 245 -16.91 3.04 8.76
N LEU A 246 -15.67 2.57 8.82
CA LEU A 246 -15.34 1.35 9.55
C LEU A 246 -15.11 1.66 11.03
N THR A 247 -15.45 0.71 11.90
CA THR A 247 -14.94 0.72 13.28
C THR A 247 -13.44 0.37 13.29
N PRO A 248 -12.70 0.70 14.35
CA PRO A 248 -11.31 0.27 14.48
C PRO A 248 -11.13 -1.26 14.31
N GLY A 249 -12.02 -2.05 14.93
CA GLY A 249 -12.00 -3.52 14.82
C GLY A 249 -12.16 -4.02 13.39
N GLU A 250 -13.15 -3.49 12.67
CA GLU A 250 -13.37 -3.80 11.25
C GLU A 250 -12.19 -3.39 10.37
N GLY A 251 -11.58 -2.23 10.66
CA GLY A 251 -10.39 -1.78 9.95
C GLY A 251 -9.20 -2.72 10.14
N HIS A 252 -8.94 -3.19 11.35
CA HIS A 252 -7.89 -4.17 11.65
C HIS A 252 -8.18 -5.53 11.03
N ALA A 253 -9.46 -5.97 11.06
CA ALA A 253 -9.84 -7.21 10.39
C ALA A 253 -9.65 -7.13 8.86
N LEU A 254 -10.02 -6.01 8.23
CA LEU A 254 -9.78 -5.76 6.82
C LEU A 254 -8.27 -5.75 6.51
N MET A 255 -7.46 -5.16 7.38
CA MET A 255 -6.01 -5.16 7.24
C MET A 255 -5.46 -6.59 7.25
N ASN A 256 -5.84 -7.44 8.20
CA ASN A 256 -5.38 -8.85 8.24
C ASN A 256 -5.83 -9.65 7.01
N VAL A 257 -7.03 -9.40 6.49
CA VAL A 257 -7.51 -10.00 5.24
C VAL A 257 -6.66 -9.54 4.03
N CYS A 258 -6.34 -8.24 3.96
CA CYS A 258 -5.46 -7.69 2.94
C CYS A 258 -4.04 -8.28 3.03
N MET A 259 -3.49 -8.41 4.24
CA MET A 259 -2.18 -9.02 4.44
C MET A 259 -2.16 -10.50 4.05
N ALA A 260 -3.26 -11.24 4.28
CA ALA A 260 -3.38 -12.62 3.80
C ALA A 260 -3.31 -12.70 2.28
N ALA A 261 -4.04 -11.81 1.58
CA ALA A 261 -3.97 -11.72 0.13
C ALA A 261 -2.58 -11.28 -0.38
N THR A 262 -1.86 -10.50 0.39
CA THR A 262 -0.50 -10.04 0.06
C THR A 262 0.54 -11.14 0.28
N TYR A 263 0.49 -11.82 1.43
CA TYR A 263 1.60 -12.68 1.90
C TYR A 263 1.35 -14.18 1.70
N ASP A 264 0.10 -14.61 1.54
CA ASP A 264 -0.25 -16.00 1.25
C ASP A 264 -1.33 -16.13 0.16
N PRO A 265 -1.08 -15.56 -1.06
CA PRO A 265 -1.97 -15.76 -2.19
C PRO A 265 -2.05 -17.25 -2.54
N ASP A 266 -3.27 -17.72 -2.84
CA ASP A 266 -3.54 -19.10 -3.22
C ASP A 266 -4.70 -19.14 -4.21
N PRO A 267 -4.43 -19.27 -5.51
CA PRO A 267 -5.48 -19.28 -6.55
C PRO A 267 -6.52 -20.39 -6.36
N ALA A 268 -6.20 -21.45 -5.62
CA ALA A 268 -7.14 -22.53 -5.31
C ALA A 268 -8.08 -22.20 -4.14
N ALA A 269 -7.82 -21.09 -3.41
CA ALA A 269 -8.70 -20.63 -2.35
C ALA A 269 -9.88 -19.83 -2.88
N PRO A 270 -11.05 -19.83 -2.21
CA PRO A 270 -12.26 -19.15 -2.69
C PRO A 270 -12.10 -17.65 -2.95
N ASN A 271 -11.21 -16.99 -2.18
CA ASN A 271 -10.93 -15.56 -2.30
C ASN A 271 -9.55 -15.28 -2.92
N GLY A 272 -8.87 -16.29 -3.45
CA GLY A 272 -7.53 -16.17 -4.01
C GLY A 272 -6.40 -16.12 -2.96
N PHE A 273 -6.70 -16.32 -1.66
CA PHE A 273 -5.72 -16.30 -0.56
C PHE A 273 -6.21 -17.13 0.65
N ARG A 274 -5.33 -17.35 1.60
CA ARG A 274 -5.65 -18.05 2.86
C ARG A 274 -5.19 -17.25 4.08
N LEU A 275 -5.99 -17.34 5.15
CA LEU A 275 -5.63 -16.81 6.46
C LEU A 275 -4.67 -17.74 7.19
N PRO A 276 -3.77 -17.23 8.05
CA PRO A 276 -2.75 -18.00 8.72
C PRO A 276 -3.24 -18.69 10.00
N PHE A 277 -4.53 -18.69 10.27
CA PHE A 277 -5.14 -19.27 11.47
C PHE A 277 -6.41 -20.05 11.12
N HIS A 278 -6.74 -20.95 12.01
CA HIS A 278 -7.95 -21.76 11.94
C HIS A 278 -9.18 -20.88 12.23
N MET A 279 -10.15 -20.85 11.31
CA MET A 279 -11.27 -19.88 11.31
C MET A 279 -12.26 -20.04 12.50
N GLU A 280 -12.24 -21.20 13.20
CA GLU A 280 -13.09 -21.42 14.38
C GLU A 280 -12.34 -21.29 15.69
N THR A 281 -11.10 -21.75 15.75
CA THR A 281 -10.34 -21.83 17.00
C THR A 281 -9.29 -20.75 17.16
N GLY A 282 -8.94 -20.04 16.07
CA GLY A 282 -7.83 -19.10 16.06
C GLY A 282 -6.45 -19.74 16.15
N ALA A 283 -6.36 -21.07 16.17
CA ALA A 283 -5.08 -21.74 16.24
C ALA A 283 -4.21 -21.41 15.03
N LEU A 284 -2.93 -21.18 15.27
CA LEU A 284 -1.94 -20.90 14.24
C LEU A 284 -1.89 -22.08 13.24
N LEU A 285 -1.87 -21.76 11.96
CA LEU A 285 -1.57 -22.67 10.88
C LEU A 285 -0.08 -22.50 10.47
N PRO A 286 0.86 -23.31 11.00
CA PRO A 286 2.30 -23.01 10.92
C PRO A 286 2.81 -22.86 9.49
N GLN A 287 2.31 -23.68 8.56
CA GLN A 287 2.74 -23.62 7.15
C GLN A 287 2.28 -22.32 6.46
N ARG A 288 1.09 -21.79 6.83
CA ARG A 288 0.59 -20.51 6.33
C ARG A 288 1.36 -19.36 6.95
N TRP A 289 1.58 -19.40 8.26
CA TRP A 289 2.38 -18.38 8.94
C TRP A 289 3.80 -18.30 8.40
N LYS A 290 4.42 -19.43 8.11
CA LYS A 290 5.75 -19.45 7.48
C LYS A 290 5.80 -18.66 6.15
N ARG A 291 4.73 -18.65 5.38
CA ARG A 291 4.67 -17.85 4.14
C ARG A 291 4.66 -16.34 4.46
N TRP A 292 3.88 -15.91 5.47
CA TRP A 292 3.91 -14.53 5.92
C TRP A 292 5.29 -14.10 6.36
N LEU A 293 5.97 -14.92 7.16
CA LEU A 293 7.32 -14.61 7.67
C LEU A 293 8.37 -14.47 6.56
N GLN A 294 8.13 -14.98 5.36
CA GLN A 294 8.98 -14.72 4.19
C GLN A 294 8.90 -13.28 3.67
N HIS A 295 8.00 -12.49 4.21
CA HIS A 295 7.81 -11.08 3.90
C HIS A 295 8.19 -10.16 5.06
N ASP A 296 8.53 -10.71 6.23
CA ASP A 296 8.91 -9.92 7.40
C ASP A 296 10.29 -9.26 7.21
N PRO A 297 10.40 -7.93 7.20
CA PRO A 297 11.66 -7.22 7.01
C PRO A 297 12.74 -7.63 8.01
N VAL A 298 12.35 -7.94 9.26
CA VAL A 298 13.31 -8.37 10.31
C VAL A 298 14.00 -9.68 9.93
N LEU A 299 13.24 -10.62 9.33
CA LEU A 299 13.79 -11.91 8.90
C LEU A 299 14.48 -11.85 7.53
N LEU A 300 14.24 -10.77 6.77
CA LEU A 300 14.80 -10.59 5.44
C LEU A 300 16.10 -9.77 5.42
N VAL A 301 16.41 -9.04 6.48
CA VAL A 301 17.50 -8.04 6.49
C VAL A 301 18.85 -8.66 6.11
N ASP A 302 19.19 -9.81 6.65
CA ASP A 302 20.47 -10.49 6.36
C ASP A 302 20.55 -10.93 4.90
N LYS A 303 19.46 -11.49 4.37
CA LYS A 303 19.38 -11.91 2.96
C LYS A 303 19.60 -10.75 1.98
N TYR A 304 19.14 -9.55 2.33
CA TYR A 304 19.20 -8.38 1.47
C TYR A 304 20.21 -7.33 1.94
N ALA A 305 21.09 -7.65 2.88
CA ALA A 305 22.10 -6.73 3.43
C ALA A 305 22.97 -6.10 2.34
N ALA A 306 23.36 -6.85 1.30
CA ALA A 306 24.14 -6.33 0.19
C ALA A 306 23.39 -5.24 -0.59
N ASN A 307 22.08 -5.40 -0.80
CA ASN A 307 21.23 -4.40 -1.46
C ASN A 307 21.07 -3.14 -0.60
N LEU A 308 20.84 -3.30 0.70
CA LEU A 308 20.72 -2.19 1.63
C LEU A 308 22.04 -1.36 1.69
N ARG A 309 23.21 -2.01 1.70
CA ARG A 309 24.52 -1.32 1.66
C ARG A 309 24.76 -0.51 0.39
N ARG A 310 24.04 -0.79 -0.70
CA ARG A 310 24.12 -0.02 -1.96
C ARG A 310 23.30 1.27 -1.92
N LEU A 311 22.44 1.45 -0.95
CA LEU A 311 21.66 2.68 -0.79
C LEU A 311 22.55 3.79 -0.24
N LYS A 312 22.34 5.01 -0.72
CA LYS A 312 23.02 6.23 -0.25
C LYS A 312 22.44 6.76 1.05
N GLY A 313 21.20 6.42 1.34
CA GLY A 313 20.51 6.83 2.55
C GLY A 313 19.42 5.82 2.96
N ILE A 314 19.41 5.51 4.24
CA ILE A 314 18.38 4.70 4.89
C ILE A 314 17.96 5.44 6.15
N TYR A 315 16.66 5.68 6.29
CA TYR A 315 16.01 6.13 7.52
C TYR A 315 15.05 5.05 7.99
N VAL A 316 15.12 4.70 9.29
CA VAL A 316 14.23 3.73 9.94
C VAL A 316 13.74 4.30 11.26
#